data_c693436534433ee70fe706b18dd3342f
#
_entry.id   c693436534433ee70fe706b18dd3342f
#
_cell.length_a   1.000
_cell.length_b   1.000
_cell.length_c   1.000
_cell.angle_alpha   90.00
_cell.angle_beta   90.00
_cell.angle_gamma   90.00
#
_symmetry.space_group_name_H-M   'P 1'
#
loop_
_entity.id
_entity.type
_entity.pdbx_description
1 polymer ?
#
loop_
_entity_poly.entity_id
_entity_poly.type
_entity_poly.pdbx_seq_one_letter_code
_entity_poly.pdbx_strand_id
1 'polypeptide(L)'
;MKRLLLIDGNSLFHRAYHALPPLTDRSGEMANAVFGFSNMLIKAIGEIKPTYIVCAFDTRAPTFRHIEFEKYKATRVTPPPDLYPQLPKVKKVLDAFGIVYFEKEGYEADDILATLAKKFQISNFKFQIVILSGDRDVLQLVDGDVKVQMPGWNLKETTLYGAKEVKEKYGLEPHQMVDYKSLTGDPSDNVPGITGIGPKTASQLLQQFHTLENLFDHVKETPLKVREKLEVGKDIALAAKRLMELDRSVDLKFEIGNLKFSPDWEKVRREYEGLGFKSIVAKLPQSVHSSQLTACLPARQVHRKKKTVNREPKTNNSDQLKLV
;
A
#
# COMPACT_ATOMS: atom_id res chain seq x y z
N MET A 1 -4.24 -15.22 17.63
CA MET A 1 -4.64 -13.94 17.02
C MET A 1 -4.88 -14.19 15.54
N LYS A 2 -6.02 -13.77 14.99
CA LYS A 2 -6.36 -13.95 13.58
C LYS A 2 -5.64 -12.88 12.74
N ARG A 3 -5.22 -13.22 11.52
CA ARG A 3 -4.56 -12.29 10.60
C ARG A 3 -5.43 -12.03 9.39
N LEU A 4 -5.69 -10.76 9.11
CA LEU A 4 -6.42 -10.28 7.94
C LEU A 4 -5.45 -9.59 6.99
N LEU A 5 -5.47 -10.00 5.72
CA LEU A 5 -4.80 -9.30 4.62
C LEU A 5 -5.86 -8.58 3.80
N LEU A 6 -5.78 -7.25 3.75
CA LEU A 6 -6.56 -6.40 2.88
C LEU A 6 -5.69 -5.99 1.69
N ILE A 7 -6.19 -6.13 0.49
CA ILE A 7 -5.43 -5.91 -0.75
C ILE A 7 -6.06 -4.77 -1.54
N ASP A 8 -5.28 -3.75 -1.81
CA ASP A 8 -5.58 -2.72 -2.79
C ASP A 8 -5.31 -3.28 -4.19
N GLY A 9 -6.37 -3.75 -4.83
CA GLY A 9 -6.29 -4.40 -6.12
C GLY A 9 -5.79 -3.50 -7.23
N ASN A 10 -6.26 -2.25 -7.26
CA ASN A 10 -5.87 -1.27 -8.28
C ASN A 10 -4.41 -0.86 -8.14
N SER A 11 -4.00 -0.49 -6.94
CA SER A 11 -2.61 -0.09 -6.68
C SER A 11 -1.62 -1.20 -7.05
N LEU A 12 -1.90 -2.44 -6.65
CA LEU A 12 -1.04 -3.57 -7.00
C LEU A 12 -1.05 -3.87 -8.49
N PHE A 13 -2.20 -3.77 -9.14
CA PHE A 13 -2.37 -4.01 -10.56
C PHE A 13 -1.57 -3.02 -11.41
N HIS A 14 -1.70 -1.73 -11.13
CA HIS A 14 -0.92 -0.68 -11.79
C HIS A 14 0.57 -0.84 -11.51
N ARG A 15 0.95 -1.08 -10.26
CA ARG A 15 2.36 -1.30 -9.91
C ARG A 15 2.97 -2.50 -10.63
N ALA A 16 2.23 -3.61 -10.74
CA ALA A 16 2.67 -4.79 -11.45
C ALA A 16 2.93 -4.50 -12.93
N TYR A 17 2.01 -3.78 -13.57
CA TYR A 17 2.12 -3.39 -14.96
C TYR A 17 3.37 -2.58 -15.25
N HIS A 18 3.61 -1.52 -14.44
CA HIS A 18 4.74 -0.61 -14.66
C HIS A 18 6.09 -1.15 -14.18
N ALA A 19 6.12 -2.16 -13.33
CA ALA A 19 7.36 -2.74 -12.80
C ALA A 19 7.96 -3.84 -13.68
N LEU A 20 7.19 -4.37 -14.64
CA LEU A 20 7.60 -5.51 -15.43
C LEU A 20 7.60 -5.18 -16.93
N PRO A 21 8.56 -5.73 -17.69
CA PRO A 21 8.52 -5.64 -19.14
C PRO A 21 7.28 -6.35 -19.70
N PRO A 22 6.90 -6.07 -20.96
CA PRO A 22 5.84 -6.80 -21.63
C PRO A 22 6.02 -8.32 -21.53
N LEU A 23 4.96 -8.99 -21.09
CA LEU A 23 4.87 -10.45 -20.97
C LEU A 23 3.51 -10.89 -21.48
N THR A 24 3.46 -11.94 -22.26
CA THR A 24 2.22 -12.55 -22.74
C THR A 24 1.92 -13.88 -22.05
N ASP A 25 0.65 -14.22 -21.96
CA ASP A 25 0.22 -15.56 -21.56
C ASP A 25 0.30 -16.57 -22.73
N ARG A 26 -0.20 -17.79 -22.52
CA ARG A 26 -0.22 -18.82 -23.55
C ARG A 26 -1.06 -18.48 -24.78
N SER A 27 -2.04 -17.60 -24.65
CA SER A 27 -2.88 -17.15 -25.77
C SER A 27 -2.24 -16.02 -26.59
N GLY A 28 -1.08 -15.51 -26.15
CA GLY A 28 -0.40 -14.37 -26.76
C GLY A 28 -0.92 -13.01 -26.28
N GLU A 29 -1.84 -12.98 -25.33
CA GLU A 29 -2.36 -11.73 -24.78
C GLU A 29 -1.48 -11.20 -23.66
N MET A 30 -1.44 -9.85 -23.52
CA MET A 30 -0.67 -9.20 -22.47
C MET A 30 -1.08 -9.68 -21.08
N ALA A 31 -0.08 -9.99 -20.24
CA ALA A 31 -0.27 -10.59 -18.93
C ALA A 31 0.80 -10.17 -17.87
N ASN A 32 1.63 -9.15 -18.16
CA ASN A 32 2.66 -8.70 -17.22
C ASN A 32 2.06 -8.19 -15.91
N ALA A 33 0.92 -7.46 -15.96
CA ALA A 33 0.22 -7.02 -14.75
C ALA A 33 -0.31 -8.21 -13.93
N VAL A 34 -0.88 -9.22 -14.60
CA VAL A 34 -1.36 -10.46 -13.96
C VAL A 34 -0.22 -11.19 -13.26
N PHE A 35 0.91 -11.33 -13.96
CA PHE A 35 2.10 -12.01 -13.45
C PHE A 35 2.69 -11.29 -12.22
N GLY A 36 2.84 -9.97 -12.29
CA GLY A 36 3.36 -9.16 -11.19
C GLY A 36 2.44 -9.14 -9.99
N PHE A 37 1.13 -8.95 -10.19
CA PHE A 37 0.10 -9.03 -9.16
C PHE A 37 0.15 -10.39 -8.44
N SER A 38 0.19 -11.49 -9.20
CA SER A 38 0.27 -12.85 -8.66
C SER A 38 1.51 -13.08 -7.81
N ASN A 39 2.67 -12.55 -8.23
CA ASN A 39 3.90 -12.66 -7.44
C ASN A 39 3.80 -11.89 -6.12
N MET A 40 3.22 -10.68 -6.11
CA MET A 40 3.00 -9.91 -4.89
C MET A 40 2.00 -10.60 -3.96
N LEU A 41 0.91 -11.13 -4.51
CA LEU A 41 -0.10 -11.86 -3.76
C LEU A 41 0.48 -13.10 -3.06
N ILE A 42 1.18 -13.97 -3.82
CA ILE A 42 1.78 -15.19 -3.27
C ILE A 42 2.84 -14.87 -2.21
N LYS A 43 3.64 -13.84 -2.45
CA LYS A 43 4.63 -13.35 -1.49
C LYS A 43 3.96 -12.91 -0.19
N ALA A 44 2.92 -12.07 -0.28
CA ALA A 44 2.19 -11.57 0.89
C ALA A 44 1.50 -12.72 1.65
N ILE A 45 0.90 -13.69 0.96
CA ILE A 45 0.33 -14.89 1.58
C ILE A 45 1.40 -15.66 2.35
N GLY A 46 2.59 -15.84 1.77
CA GLY A 46 3.69 -16.57 2.41
C GLY A 46 4.28 -15.86 3.62
N GLU A 47 4.41 -14.52 3.57
CA GLU A 47 4.98 -13.70 4.66
C GLU A 47 3.98 -13.49 5.80
N ILE A 48 2.74 -13.12 5.48
CA ILE A 48 1.72 -12.75 6.47
C ILE A 48 1.01 -13.99 7.02
N LYS A 49 0.87 -15.05 6.22
CA LYS A 49 0.10 -16.27 6.52
C LYS A 49 -1.31 -15.92 7.04
N PRO A 50 -2.10 -15.21 6.24
CA PRO A 50 -3.39 -14.69 6.66
C PRO A 50 -4.41 -15.81 6.87
N THR A 51 -5.35 -15.59 7.80
CA THR A 51 -6.53 -16.43 7.99
C THR A 51 -7.74 -15.90 7.25
N TYR A 52 -7.68 -14.62 6.85
CA TYR A 52 -8.70 -13.91 6.04
C TYR A 52 -8.00 -13.07 5.01
N ILE A 53 -8.53 -13.06 3.80
CA ILE A 53 -8.04 -12.19 2.71
C ILE A 53 -9.23 -11.55 2.03
N VAL A 54 -9.12 -10.25 1.76
CA VAL A 54 -10.09 -9.49 0.98
C VAL A 54 -9.34 -8.56 0.05
N CYS A 55 -9.83 -8.43 -1.18
CA CYS A 55 -9.34 -7.46 -2.14
C CYS A 55 -10.38 -6.38 -2.39
N ALA A 56 -9.96 -5.15 -2.70
CA ALA A 56 -10.85 -4.07 -3.14
C ALA A 56 -10.38 -3.53 -4.48
N PHE A 57 -11.34 -3.16 -5.34
CA PHE A 57 -11.07 -2.51 -6.62
C PHE A 57 -11.91 -1.26 -6.78
N ASP A 58 -11.38 -0.29 -7.53
CA ASP A 58 -12.14 0.85 -8.01
C ASP A 58 -13.13 0.42 -9.07
N THR A 59 -14.23 1.18 -9.18
CA THR A 59 -15.13 1.11 -10.33
C THR A 59 -14.78 2.19 -11.35
N ARG A 60 -15.39 2.12 -12.52
CA ARG A 60 -15.28 3.19 -13.53
C ARG A 60 -16.18 4.39 -13.23
N ALA A 61 -17.11 4.25 -12.31
CA ALA A 61 -18.03 5.31 -11.94
C ALA A 61 -17.30 6.44 -11.21
N PRO A 62 -17.71 7.70 -11.39
CA PRO A 62 -17.20 8.80 -10.59
C PRO A 62 -17.46 8.56 -9.10
N THR A 63 -16.51 8.97 -8.27
CA THR A 63 -16.64 8.88 -6.81
C THR A 63 -17.19 10.20 -6.25
N PHE A 64 -17.57 10.21 -4.97
CA PHE A 64 -18.02 11.43 -4.30
C PHE A 64 -16.95 12.54 -4.38
N ARG A 65 -15.64 12.19 -4.41
CA ARG A 65 -14.55 13.16 -4.57
C ARG A 65 -14.59 13.87 -5.92
N HIS A 66 -14.96 13.19 -7.01
CA HIS A 66 -15.16 13.82 -8.32
C HIS A 66 -16.35 14.77 -8.35
N ILE A 67 -17.38 14.49 -7.53
CA ILE A 67 -18.58 15.35 -7.40
C ILE A 67 -18.21 16.61 -6.60
N GLU A 68 -17.45 16.47 -5.52
CA GLU A 68 -17.04 17.58 -4.66
C GLU A 68 -15.94 18.45 -5.30
N PHE A 69 -15.08 17.85 -6.12
CA PHE A 69 -13.97 18.53 -6.77
C PHE A 69 -13.76 18.01 -8.19
N GLU A 70 -14.29 18.72 -9.17
CA GLU A 70 -14.26 18.35 -10.60
C GLU A 70 -12.84 18.05 -11.13
N LYS A 71 -11.84 18.73 -10.57
CA LYS A 71 -10.43 18.55 -10.97
C LYS A 71 -9.74 17.36 -10.29
N TYR A 72 -10.43 16.63 -9.43
CA TYR A 72 -9.88 15.46 -8.74
C TYR A 72 -9.40 14.43 -9.77
N LYS A 73 -8.12 14.02 -9.66
CA LYS A 73 -7.46 13.07 -10.57
C LYS A 73 -7.46 13.47 -12.07
N ALA A 74 -7.86 14.70 -12.42
CA ALA A 74 -7.96 15.14 -13.82
C ALA A 74 -6.62 15.20 -14.55
N THR A 75 -5.51 15.27 -13.83
CA THR A 75 -4.15 15.29 -14.41
C THR A 75 -3.57 13.89 -14.61
N ARG A 76 -4.28 12.84 -14.21
CA ARG A 76 -3.80 11.46 -14.40
C ARG A 76 -3.69 11.14 -15.88
N VAL A 77 -2.53 10.59 -16.28
CA VAL A 77 -2.29 10.14 -17.66
C VAL A 77 -3.22 9.01 -18.01
N THR A 78 -3.78 9.03 -19.21
CA THR A 78 -4.59 7.92 -19.73
C THR A 78 -3.79 6.62 -19.66
N PRO A 79 -4.31 5.57 -19.01
CA PRO A 79 -3.61 4.29 -18.91
C PRO A 79 -3.37 3.67 -20.29
N PRO A 80 -2.28 2.92 -20.46
CA PRO A 80 -2.03 2.16 -21.69
C PRO A 80 -3.22 1.25 -22.05
N PRO A 81 -3.55 1.11 -23.35
CA PRO A 81 -4.75 0.39 -23.78
C PRO A 81 -4.73 -1.12 -23.44
N ASP A 82 -3.53 -1.69 -23.25
CA ASP A 82 -3.33 -3.10 -22.89
C ASP A 82 -3.32 -3.36 -21.37
N LEU A 83 -3.45 -2.33 -20.54
CA LEU A 83 -3.49 -2.49 -19.08
C LEU A 83 -4.82 -3.13 -18.65
N TYR A 84 -5.93 -2.43 -18.82
CA TYR A 84 -7.22 -2.87 -18.27
C TYR A 84 -7.78 -4.16 -18.87
N PRO A 85 -7.47 -4.58 -20.12
CA PRO A 85 -7.81 -5.93 -20.60
C PRO A 85 -7.25 -7.06 -19.74
N GLN A 86 -6.21 -6.80 -18.93
CA GLN A 86 -5.63 -7.78 -18.02
C GLN A 86 -6.40 -7.93 -16.68
N LEU A 87 -7.23 -6.94 -16.30
CA LEU A 87 -7.94 -6.95 -15.02
C LEU A 87 -8.88 -8.15 -14.81
N PRO A 88 -9.66 -8.59 -15.84
CA PRO A 88 -10.46 -9.80 -15.71
C PRO A 88 -9.64 -11.07 -15.40
N LYS A 89 -8.39 -11.14 -15.89
CA LYS A 89 -7.49 -12.26 -15.58
C LYS A 89 -7.01 -12.18 -14.11
N VAL A 90 -6.76 -10.99 -13.58
CA VAL A 90 -6.46 -10.82 -12.15
C VAL A 90 -7.64 -11.28 -11.28
N LYS A 91 -8.87 -10.91 -11.64
CA LYS A 91 -10.08 -11.38 -10.94
C LYS A 91 -10.23 -12.90 -10.99
N LYS A 92 -9.98 -13.54 -12.15
CA LYS A 92 -9.94 -15.02 -12.25
C LYS A 92 -8.89 -15.66 -11.34
N VAL A 93 -7.72 -15.04 -11.19
CA VAL A 93 -6.71 -15.48 -10.23
C VAL A 93 -7.25 -15.40 -8.80
N LEU A 94 -7.89 -14.29 -8.40
CA LEU A 94 -8.51 -14.17 -7.07
C LEU A 94 -9.61 -15.22 -6.86
N ASP A 95 -10.45 -15.47 -7.86
CA ASP A 95 -11.49 -16.51 -7.85
C ASP A 95 -10.89 -17.93 -7.69
N ALA A 96 -9.74 -18.17 -8.31
CA ALA A 96 -9.03 -19.44 -8.15
C ALA A 96 -8.52 -19.65 -6.71
N PHE A 97 -8.06 -18.56 -6.06
CA PHE A 97 -7.69 -18.58 -4.63
C PHE A 97 -8.87 -18.60 -3.68
N GLY A 98 -10.11 -18.39 -4.15
CA GLY A 98 -11.28 -18.18 -3.30
C GLY A 98 -11.22 -16.86 -2.50
N ILE A 99 -10.53 -15.86 -3.04
CA ILE A 99 -10.42 -14.54 -2.42
C ILE A 99 -11.60 -13.67 -2.87
N VAL A 100 -12.39 -13.23 -1.89
CA VAL A 100 -13.49 -12.30 -2.12
C VAL A 100 -12.93 -10.91 -2.43
N TYR A 101 -13.52 -10.24 -3.42
CA TYR A 101 -13.19 -8.84 -3.71
C TYR A 101 -14.45 -7.98 -3.74
N PHE A 102 -14.29 -6.71 -3.37
CA PHE A 102 -15.34 -5.71 -3.34
C PHE A 102 -15.06 -4.60 -4.33
N GLU A 103 -16.14 -4.12 -4.95
CA GLU A 103 -16.23 -2.92 -5.76
C GLU A 103 -17.48 -2.17 -5.34
N LYS A 104 -17.40 -0.86 -5.22
CA LYS A 104 -18.57 -0.05 -4.85
C LYS A 104 -18.58 1.25 -5.64
N GLU A 105 -19.62 1.45 -6.45
CA GLU A 105 -19.81 2.72 -7.17
C GLU A 105 -19.90 3.89 -6.19
N GLY A 106 -19.29 5.01 -6.55
CA GLY A 106 -19.24 6.20 -5.72
C GLY A 106 -18.08 6.23 -4.71
N TYR A 107 -17.33 5.14 -4.55
CA TYR A 107 -16.20 5.01 -3.61
C TYR A 107 -14.96 4.47 -4.31
N GLU A 108 -13.81 4.72 -3.70
CA GLU A 108 -12.53 4.17 -4.12
C GLU A 108 -12.19 2.89 -3.34
N ALA A 109 -11.25 2.09 -3.87
CA ALA A 109 -10.77 0.88 -3.20
C ALA A 109 -10.29 1.18 -1.77
N ASP A 110 -9.63 2.31 -1.56
CA ASP A 110 -9.11 2.73 -0.27
C ASP A 110 -10.20 2.98 0.78
N ASP A 111 -11.36 3.54 0.37
CA ASP A 111 -12.54 3.70 1.25
C ASP A 111 -13.11 2.34 1.65
N ILE A 112 -13.14 1.39 0.70
CA ILE A 112 -13.55 0.01 0.96
C ILE A 112 -12.60 -0.64 1.97
N LEU A 113 -11.27 -0.50 1.77
CA LEU A 113 -10.26 -1.03 2.69
C LEU A 113 -10.35 -0.40 4.09
N ALA A 114 -10.55 0.92 4.16
CA ALA A 114 -10.74 1.65 5.42
C ALA A 114 -11.97 1.16 6.18
N THR A 115 -13.08 0.97 5.46
CA THR A 115 -14.33 0.42 6.01
C THR A 115 -14.16 -1.01 6.51
N LEU A 116 -13.49 -1.88 5.72
CA LEU A 116 -13.21 -3.25 6.12
C LEU A 116 -12.32 -3.29 7.35
N ALA A 117 -11.22 -2.52 7.38
CA ALA A 117 -10.34 -2.45 8.54
C ALA A 117 -11.13 -2.11 9.81
N LYS A 118 -11.96 -1.05 9.77
CA LYS A 118 -12.81 -0.66 10.90
C LYS A 118 -13.80 -1.75 11.30
N LYS A 119 -14.50 -2.37 10.34
CA LYS A 119 -15.48 -3.46 10.64
C LYS A 119 -14.82 -4.66 11.30
N PHE A 120 -13.59 -5.02 10.91
CA PHE A 120 -12.85 -6.11 11.54
C PHE A 120 -12.33 -5.72 12.93
N GLN A 121 -11.88 -4.48 13.14
CA GLN A 121 -11.43 -3.99 14.45
C GLN A 121 -12.55 -4.01 15.51
N ILE A 122 -13.77 -3.60 15.14
CA ILE A 122 -14.92 -3.58 16.06
C ILE A 122 -15.61 -4.95 16.21
N SER A 123 -15.14 -5.97 15.49
CA SER A 123 -15.70 -7.31 15.59
C SER A 123 -15.35 -7.98 16.93
N ASN A 124 -16.09 -9.04 17.28
CA ASN A 124 -15.86 -9.82 18.50
C ASN A 124 -14.51 -10.61 18.49
N PHE A 125 -13.73 -10.49 17.42
CA PHE A 125 -12.46 -11.19 17.26
C PHE A 125 -11.30 -10.20 17.23
N LYS A 126 -10.19 -10.56 17.87
CA LYS A 126 -8.97 -9.79 17.78
C LYS A 126 -8.21 -10.12 16.50
N PHE A 127 -8.07 -9.12 15.61
CA PHE A 127 -7.34 -9.23 14.35
C PHE A 127 -6.03 -8.45 14.40
N GLN A 128 -5.04 -8.97 13.69
CA GLN A 128 -3.91 -8.21 13.19
C GLN A 128 -4.17 -7.97 11.70
N ILE A 129 -4.25 -6.74 11.29
CA ILE A 129 -4.63 -6.34 9.94
C ILE A 129 -3.38 -5.84 9.20
N VAL A 130 -3.16 -6.36 8.00
CA VAL A 130 -2.13 -5.84 7.10
C VAL A 130 -2.81 -5.41 5.81
N ILE A 131 -2.65 -4.14 5.45
CA ILE A 131 -3.10 -3.58 4.18
C ILE A 131 -1.93 -3.65 3.21
N LEU A 132 -2.10 -4.34 2.09
CA LEU A 132 -1.13 -4.42 1.01
C LEU A 132 -1.52 -3.41 -0.08
N SER A 133 -0.83 -2.28 -0.11
CA SER A 133 -1.05 -1.21 -1.09
C SER A 133 0.26 -0.50 -1.43
N GLY A 134 0.37 0.04 -2.62
CA GLY A 134 1.43 0.98 -3.02
C GLY A 134 1.07 2.43 -2.76
N ASP A 135 -0.16 2.71 -2.35
CA ASP A 135 -0.64 4.05 -2.06
C ASP A 135 -0.30 4.47 -0.62
N ARG A 136 0.10 5.72 -0.47
CA ARG A 136 0.45 6.29 0.84
C ARG A 136 -0.76 6.82 1.61
N ASP A 137 -1.90 6.96 0.95
CA ASP A 137 -3.11 7.47 1.58
C ASP A 137 -3.63 6.52 2.63
N VAL A 138 -3.44 5.22 2.42
CA VAL A 138 -3.78 4.19 3.41
C VAL A 138 -2.91 4.24 4.68
N LEU A 139 -1.82 5.03 4.72
CA LEU A 139 -1.03 5.21 5.94
C LEU A 139 -1.81 5.89 7.09
N GLN A 140 -2.85 6.65 6.76
CA GLN A 140 -3.78 7.21 7.75
C GLN A 140 -4.56 6.13 8.54
N LEU A 141 -4.56 4.89 8.05
CA LEU A 141 -5.24 3.74 8.68
C LEU A 141 -4.35 3.00 9.67
N VAL A 142 -3.06 3.29 9.69
CA VAL A 142 -2.09 2.64 10.58
C VAL A 142 -2.40 2.96 12.03
N ASP A 143 -2.45 1.92 12.86
CA ASP A 143 -2.61 2.03 14.31
C ASP A 143 -1.99 0.81 15.03
N GLY A 144 -2.47 0.49 16.26
CA GLY A 144 -1.97 -0.65 17.03
C GLY A 144 -2.24 -2.01 16.40
N ASP A 145 -3.33 -2.14 15.64
CA ASP A 145 -3.79 -3.39 15.03
C ASP A 145 -3.60 -3.42 13.51
N VAL A 146 -3.49 -2.25 12.86
CA VAL A 146 -3.35 -2.08 11.41
C VAL A 146 -1.94 -1.67 11.03
N LYS A 147 -1.35 -2.40 10.10
CA LYS A 147 -0.08 -2.06 9.42
C LYS A 147 -0.28 -2.01 7.92
N VAL A 148 0.58 -1.25 7.23
CA VAL A 148 0.57 -1.16 5.76
C VAL A 148 1.85 -1.77 5.22
N GLN A 149 1.71 -2.74 4.32
CA GLN A 149 2.83 -3.32 3.57
C GLN A 149 2.87 -2.73 2.17
N MET A 150 3.95 -2.01 1.88
CA MET A 150 4.14 -1.36 0.57
C MET A 150 5.16 -2.12 -0.28
N PRO A 151 4.78 -2.58 -1.49
CA PRO A 151 5.74 -3.16 -2.43
C PRO A 151 6.76 -2.11 -2.91
N GLY A 152 8.03 -2.50 -3.02
CA GLY A 152 9.06 -1.70 -3.68
C GLY A 152 8.89 -1.65 -5.20
N TRP A 153 9.66 -0.80 -5.88
CA TRP A 153 9.59 -0.65 -7.34
C TRP A 153 9.87 -1.94 -8.10
N ASN A 154 10.80 -2.74 -7.62
CA ASN A 154 11.21 -4.01 -8.24
C ASN A 154 10.34 -5.20 -7.82
N LEU A 155 9.25 -5.00 -7.08
CA LEU A 155 8.35 -6.01 -6.50
C LEU A 155 9.05 -7.05 -5.57
N LYS A 156 10.37 -6.98 -5.41
CA LYS A 156 11.15 -7.91 -4.57
C LYS A 156 11.19 -7.49 -3.12
N GLU A 157 11.25 -6.20 -2.89
CA GLU A 157 11.31 -5.61 -1.56
C GLU A 157 9.91 -5.17 -1.12
N THR A 158 9.68 -5.18 0.17
CA THR A 158 8.47 -4.65 0.77
C THR A 158 8.86 -3.88 2.02
N THR A 159 8.20 -2.75 2.25
CA THR A 159 8.34 -1.98 3.49
C THR A 159 7.07 -2.13 4.31
N LEU A 160 7.20 -2.53 5.56
CA LEU A 160 6.07 -2.60 6.49
C LEU A 160 6.05 -1.31 7.33
N TYR A 161 4.93 -0.59 7.25
CA TYR A 161 4.68 0.61 8.03
C TYR A 161 3.76 0.29 9.20
N GLY A 162 4.25 0.45 10.42
CA GLY A 162 3.47 0.66 11.63
C GLY A 162 3.58 2.13 12.05
N ALA A 163 3.03 2.49 13.19
CA ALA A 163 3.08 3.88 13.70
C ALA A 163 4.51 4.40 13.85
N LYS A 164 5.44 3.55 14.27
CA LYS A 164 6.86 3.90 14.42
C LYS A 164 7.49 4.29 13.08
N GLU A 165 7.30 3.50 12.04
CA GLU A 165 7.89 3.73 10.71
C GLU A 165 7.27 4.97 10.04
N VAL A 166 5.98 5.25 10.26
CA VAL A 166 5.34 6.50 9.81
C VAL A 166 5.97 7.69 10.53
N LYS A 167 6.12 7.62 11.86
CA LYS A 167 6.73 8.68 12.67
C LYS A 167 8.19 8.93 12.30
N GLU A 168 8.98 7.88 12.08
CA GLU A 168 10.38 8.01 11.65
C GLU A 168 10.51 8.70 10.29
N LYS A 169 9.58 8.43 9.37
CA LYS A 169 9.63 8.95 8.01
C LYS A 169 9.08 10.36 7.87
N TYR A 170 7.97 10.68 8.55
CA TYR A 170 7.24 11.94 8.37
C TYR A 170 7.36 12.87 9.59
N GLY A 171 7.86 12.37 10.72
CA GLY A 171 7.86 13.07 11.99
C GLY A 171 6.46 13.21 12.61
N LEU A 172 5.48 12.45 12.14
CA LEU A 172 4.06 12.56 12.43
C LEU A 172 3.48 11.21 12.84
N GLU A 173 2.41 11.24 13.63
CA GLU A 173 1.60 10.07 13.91
C GLU A 173 0.71 9.75 12.70
N PRO A 174 0.32 8.46 12.48
CA PRO A 174 -0.47 8.06 11.32
C PRO A 174 -1.76 8.86 11.11
N HIS A 175 -2.49 9.17 12.18
CA HIS A 175 -3.74 9.94 12.11
C HIS A 175 -3.54 11.39 11.61
N GLN A 176 -2.31 11.91 11.65
CA GLN A 176 -1.97 13.25 11.15
C GLN A 176 -1.68 13.26 9.64
N MET A 177 -1.67 12.10 8.97
CA MET A 177 -1.33 12.02 7.55
C MET A 177 -2.37 12.73 6.66
N VAL A 178 -3.64 12.75 7.05
CA VAL A 178 -4.70 13.50 6.36
C VAL A 178 -4.39 15.00 6.44
N ASP A 179 -4.15 15.51 7.64
CA ASP A 179 -3.86 16.92 7.88
C ASP A 179 -2.55 17.36 7.18
N TYR A 180 -1.55 16.48 7.19
CA TYR A 180 -0.30 16.70 6.48
C TYR A 180 -0.53 16.89 4.97
N LYS A 181 -1.28 15.99 4.34
CA LYS A 181 -1.62 16.10 2.92
C LYS A 181 -2.53 17.29 2.63
N SER A 182 -3.41 17.66 3.56
CA SER A 182 -4.25 18.85 3.44
C SER A 182 -3.44 20.15 3.40
N LEU A 183 -2.33 20.20 4.12
CA LEU A 183 -1.40 21.34 4.10
C LEU A 183 -0.50 21.33 2.86
N THR A 184 0.05 20.17 2.49
CA THR A 184 1.03 20.04 1.40
C THR A 184 0.41 19.89 0.02
N GLY A 185 -0.86 19.48 -0.05
CA GLY A 185 -1.52 18.97 -1.26
C GLY A 185 -1.08 17.58 -1.66
N ASP A 186 -1.74 17.07 -2.68
CA ASP A 186 -1.38 15.84 -3.38
C ASP A 186 -1.38 16.03 -4.90
N PRO A 187 -0.20 16.22 -5.51
CA PRO A 187 -0.10 16.37 -6.96
C PRO A 187 -0.57 15.15 -7.76
N SER A 188 -0.49 13.93 -7.18
CA SER A 188 -0.90 12.71 -7.89
C SER A 188 -2.42 12.65 -8.09
N ASP A 189 -3.17 13.26 -7.17
CA ASP A 189 -4.63 13.34 -7.22
C ASP A 189 -5.14 14.74 -7.60
N ASN A 190 -4.20 15.62 -7.98
CA ASN A 190 -4.48 17.01 -8.34
C ASN A 190 -5.21 17.78 -7.22
N VAL A 191 -4.92 17.45 -5.95
CA VAL A 191 -5.48 18.15 -4.81
C VAL A 191 -4.50 19.24 -4.37
N PRO A 192 -4.94 20.53 -4.37
CA PRO A 192 -4.07 21.63 -4.00
C PRO A 192 -3.80 21.64 -2.49
N GLY A 193 -2.57 21.98 -2.11
CA GLY A 193 -2.21 22.36 -0.76
C GLY A 193 -2.10 23.86 -0.59
N ILE A 194 -1.64 24.32 0.56
CA ILE A 194 -1.38 25.74 0.84
C ILE A 194 -0.09 26.17 0.16
N THR A 195 -0.19 27.14 -0.75
CA THR A 195 0.98 27.65 -1.49
C THR A 195 2.08 28.12 -0.54
N GLY A 196 3.27 27.54 -0.70
CA GLY A 196 4.44 27.85 0.12
C GLY A 196 4.48 27.18 1.50
N ILE A 197 3.57 26.22 1.78
CA ILE A 197 3.67 25.30 2.90
C ILE A 197 4.10 23.93 2.34
N GLY A 198 5.38 23.64 2.46
CA GLY A 198 5.94 22.36 2.00
C GLY A 198 6.02 21.32 3.13
N PRO A 199 6.52 20.10 2.80
CA PRO A 199 6.57 18.97 3.72
C PRO A 199 7.18 19.28 5.09
N LYS A 200 8.31 19.97 5.13
CA LYS A 200 9.00 20.31 6.38
C LYS A 200 8.16 21.23 7.27
N THR A 201 7.59 22.29 6.68
CA THR A 201 6.76 23.25 7.42
C THR A 201 5.48 22.59 7.92
N ALA A 202 4.81 21.79 7.08
CA ALA A 202 3.60 21.05 7.45
C ALA A 202 3.87 20.10 8.61
N SER A 203 4.96 19.33 8.57
CA SER A 203 5.32 18.44 9.70
C SER A 203 5.60 19.20 10.99
N GLN A 204 6.33 20.31 10.93
CA GLN A 204 6.60 21.16 12.11
C GLN A 204 5.31 21.74 12.72
N LEU A 205 4.40 22.22 11.86
CA LEU A 205 3.12 22.75 12.32
C LEU A 205 2.27 21.66 13.00
N LEU A 206 2.19 20.48 12.41
CA LEU A 206 1.41 19.40 13.01
C LEU A 206 2.06 18.77 14.24
N GLN A 207 3.37 18.83 14.39
CA GLN A 207 4.05 18.47 15.64
C GLN A 207 3.70 19.43 16.77
N GLN A 208 3.53 20.72 16.47
CA GLN A 208 3.20 21.75 17.44
C GLN A 208 1.70 21.82 17.77
N PHE A 209 0.86 21.78 16.74
CA PHE A 209 -0.59 22.02 16.89
C PHE A 209 -1.44 20.73 16.82
N HIS A 210 -0.86 19.59 16.50
CA HIS A 210 -1.43 18.24 16.44
C HIS A 210 -2.46 18.02 15.34
N THR A 211 -3.42 18.92 15.12
CA THR A 211 -4.47 18.83 14.10
C THR A 211 -4.56 20.10 13.28
N LEU A 212 -5.16 19.98 12.09
CA LEU A 212 -5.40 21.10 11.17
C LEU A 212 -6.33 22.14 11.81
N GLU A 213 -7.37 21.70 12.52
CA GLU A 213 -8.32 22.56 13.20
C GLU A 213 -7.61 23.38 14.30
N ASN A 214 -6.88 22.71 15.18
CA ASN A 214 -6.14 23.36 16.24
C ASN A 214 -5.09 24.35 15.70
N LEU A 215 -4.45 24.02 14.57
CA LEU A 215 -3.53 24.94 13.88
C LEU A 215 -4.25 26.24 13.47
N PHE A 216 -5.44 26.14 12.88
CA PHE A 216 -6.19 27.33 12.45
C PHE A 216 -6.78 28.13 13.63
N ASP A 217 -7.15 27.47 14.71
CA ASP A 217 -7.64 28.13 15.93
C ASP A 217 -6.51 28.94 16.61
N HIS A 218 -5.27 28.47 16.48
CA HIS A 218 -4.08 29.08 17.06
C HIS A 218 -3.14 29.70 15.99
N VAL A 219 -3.64 30.04 14.81
CA VAL A 219 -2.82 30.53 13.68
C VAL A 219 -1.98 31.75 14.06
N LYS A 220 -2.45 32.58 15.01
CA LYS A 220 -1.73 33.76 15.51
C LYS A 220 -0.42 33.42 16.24
N GLU A 221 -0.25 32.21 16.70
CA GLU A 221 0.98 31.73 17.36
C GLU A 221 2.05 31.28 16.35
N THR A 222 1.71 31.24 15.08
CA THR A 222 2.67 30.90 14.02
C THR A 222 3.48 32.10 13.56
N PRO A 223 4.70 31.91 13.03
CA PRO A 223 5.50 33.02 12.47
C PRO A 223 4.73 33.79 11.39
N LEU A 224 4.87 35.12 11.37
CA LEU A 224 4.08 36.00 10.48
C LEU A 224 4.01 35.52 9.03
N LYS A 225 5.16 35.18 8.42
CA LYS A 225 5.22 34.70 7.03
C LYS A 225 4.48 33.37 6.79
N VAL A 226 4.35 32.52 7.83
CA VAL A 226 3.60 31.26 7.75
C VAL A 226 2.13 31.55 7.97
N ARG A 227 1.79 32.40 8.94
CA ARG A 227 0.42 32.83 9.24
C ARG A 227 -0.30 33.39 8.01
N GLU A 228 0.32 34.34 7.32
CA GLU A 228 -0.25 34.94 6.10
C GLU A 228 -0.64 33.88 5.06
N LYS A 229 0.21 32.85 4.87
CA LYS A 229 -0.08 31.75 3.98
C LYS A 229 -1.21 30.86 4.47
N LEU A 230 -1.22 30.56 5.78
CA LEU A 230 -2.24 29.73 6.41
C LEU A 230 -3.61 30.41 6.33
N GLU A 231 -3.69 31.71 6.65
CA GLU A 231 -4.94 32.47 6.59
C GLU A 231 -5.51 32.51 5.17
N VAL A 232 -4.68 32.74 4.14
CA VAL A 232 -5.10 32.71 2.73
C VAL A 232 -5.49 31.31 2.27
N GLY A 233 -4.78 30.28 2.75
CA GLY A 233 -4.97 28.88 2.32
C GLY A 233 -5.94 28.07 3.16
N LYS A 234 -6.59 28.66 4.18
CA LYS A 234 -7.45 27.91 5.12
C LYS A 234 -8.53 27.10 4.42
N ASP A 235 -9.31 27.71 3.56
CA ASP A 235 -10.42 27.04 2.87
C ASP A 235 -9.93 25.94 1.91
N ILE A 236 -8.78 26.15 1.28
CA ILE A 236 -8.13 25.15 0.43
C ILE A 236 -7.75 23.92 1.26
N ALA A 237 -7.10 24.12 2.42
CA ALA A 237 -6.71 23.01 3.28
C ALA A 237 -7.91 22.24 3.86
N LEU A 238 -8.97 22.94 4.26
CA LEU A 238 -10.19 22.28 4.74
C LEU A 238 -10.92 21.51 3.65
N ALA A 239 -10.94 22.02 2.42
CA ALA A 239 -11.47 21.28 1.27
C ALA A 239 -10.60 20.06 0.95
N ALA A 240 -9.26 20.23 0.92
CA ALA A 240 -8.32 19.13 0.72
C ALA A 240 -8.47 18.04 1.78
N LYS A 241 -8.69 18.37 3.06
CA LYS A 241 -8.91 17.40 4.13
C LYS A 241 -10.07 16.46 3.82
N ARG A 242 -11.20 17.00 3.36
CA ARG A 242 -12.38 16.19 2.99
C ARG A 242 -12.10 15.23 1.84
N LEU A 243 -11.25 15.63 0.88
CA LEU A 243 -10.86 14.79 -0.25
C LEU A 243 -9.84 13.70 0.14
N MET A 244 -8.97 14.00 1.13
CA MET A 244 -7.91 13.09 1.57
C MET A 244 -8.36 12.09 2.63
N GLU A 245 -9.41 12.41 3.39
CA GLU A 245 -9.94 11.51 4.40
C GLU A 245 -10.64 10.31 3.76
N LEU A 246 -10.27 9.11 4.20
CA LEU A 246 -10.89 7.88 3.72
C LEU A 246 -12.21 7.61 4.44
N ASP A 247 -13.26 7.31 3.68
CA ASP A 247 -14.55 6.93 4.24
C ASP A 247 -14.45 5.53 4.89
N ARG A 248 -14.84 5.45 6.16
CA ARG A 248 -14.83 4.21 6.95
C ARG A 248 -16.26 3.68 7.20
N SER A 249 -17.22 4.10 6.37
CA SER A 249 -18.65 3.82 6.56
C SER A 249 -19.36 3.32 5.29
N VAL A 250 -18.60 2.90 4.27
CA VAL A 250 -19.15 2.36 3.01
C VAL A 250 -20.10 1.20 3.33
N ASP A 251 -21.29 1.23 2.74
CA ASP A 251 -22.27 0.13 2.89
C ASP A 251 -21.80 -1.11 2.14
N LEU A 252 -21.09 -1.99 2.86
CA LEU A 252 -20.62 -3.29 2.39
C LEU A 252 -21.41 -4.39 3.09
N LYS A 253 -22.04 -5.27 2.30
CA LYS A 253 -22.78 -6.43 2.79
C LYS A 253 -21.87 -7.66 2.76
N PHE A 254 -21.47 -8.17 3.90
CA PHE A 254 -20.72 -9.41 4.03
C PHE A 254 -20.81 -9.98 5.44
N GLU A 255 -20.53 -11.26 5.53
CA GLU A 255 -20.29 -11.96 6.80
C GLU A 255 -18.79 -12.29 6.92
N ILE A 256 -18.19 -12.01 8.07
CA ILE A 256 -16.75 -12.26 8.30
C ILE A 256 -16.38 -13.71 8.02
N GLY A 257 -17.29 -14.66 8.34
CA GLY A 257 -17.06 -16.09 8.10
C GLY A 257 -16.80 -16.45 6.66
N ASN A 258 -17.45 -15.76 5.72
CA ASN A 258 -17.33 -15.99 4.28
C ASN A 258 -16.02 -15.46 3.67
N LEU A 259 -15.25 -14.65 4.44
CA LEU A 259 -13.98 -14.08 4.02
C LEU A 259 -12.76 -14.90 4.49
N LYS A 260 -13.02 -16.09 5.08
CA LYS A 260 -11.94 -16.99 5.53
C LYS A 260 -11.15 -17.51 4.33
N PHE A 261 -9.83 -17.38 4.43
CA PHE A 261 -8.92 -17.86 3.39
C PHE A 261 -8.63 -19.36 3.55
N SER A 262 -9.08 -20.14 2.58
CA SER A 262 -8.87 -21.58 2.51
C SER A 262 -8.78 -22.00 1.03
N PRO A 263 -7.63 -21.75 0.36
CA PRO A 263 -7.52 -21.94 -1.07
C PRO A 263 -7.50 -23.41 -1.47
N ASP A 264 -8.14 -23.72 -2.61
CA ASP A 264 -7.93 -24.95 -3.36
C ASP A 264 -6.67 -24.79 -4.23
N TRP A 265 -5.55 -25.31 -3.76
CA TRP A 265 -4.26 -25.18 -4.43
C TRP A 265 -4.23 -25.88 -5.81
N GLU A 266 -5.05 -26.89 -6.05
CA GLU A 266 -5.17 -27.52 -7.37
C GLU A 266 -5.88 -26.59 -8.36
N LYS A 267 -6.92 -25.88 -7.92
CA LYS A 267 -7.60 -24.87 -8.72
C LYS A 267 -6.65 -23.70 -9.05
N VAL A 268 -5.90 -23.22 -8.05
CA VAL A 268 -4.87 -22.17 -8.23
C VAL A 268 -3.80 -22.61 -9.22
N ARG A 269 -3.32 -23.85 -9.11
CA ARG A 269 -2.31 -24.41 -10.00
C ARG A 269 -2.80 -24.45 -11.45
N ARG A 270 -4.00 -24.98 -11.67
CA ARG A 270 -4.62 -25.06 -13.00
C ARG A 270 -4.77 -23.69 -13.65
N GLU A 271 -5.16 -22.65 -12.88
CA GLU A 271 -5.27 -21.29 -13.39
C GLU A 271 -3.91 -20.78 -13.89
N TYR A 272 -2.85 -20.92 -13.10
CA TYR A 272 -1.51 -20.48 -13.51
C TYR A 272 -0.88 -21.33 -14.62
N GLU A 273 -1.19 -22.61 -14.70
CA GLU A 273 -0.81 -23.46 -15.82
C GLU A 273 -1.50 -23.03 -17.12
N GLY A 274 -2.78 -22.65 -17.03
CA GLY A 274 -3.55 -22.08 -18.14
C GLY A 274 -2.90 -20.79 -18.67
N LEU A 275 -2.46 -19.92 -17.78
CA LEU A 275 -1.74 -18.68 -18.12
C LEU A 275 -0.29 -18.93 -18.61
N GLY A 276 0.27 -20.12 -18.39
CA GLY A 276 1.65 -20.43 -18.76
C GLY A 276 2.70 -19.93 -17.76
N PHE A 277 2.33 -19.57 -16.55
CA PHE A 277 3.20 -18.98 -15.52
C PHE A 277 3.99 -20.06 -14.75
N LYS A 278 4.85 -20.81 -15.43
CA LYS A 278 5.65 -21.92 -14.87
C LYS A 278 6.40 -21.54 -13.58
N SER A 279 6.98 -20.35 -13.54
CA SER A 279 7.74 -19.86 -12.37
C SER A 279 6.85 -19.58 -11.15
N ILE A 280 5.57 -19.27 -11.36
CA ILE A 280 4.57 -19.12 -10.29
C ILE A 280 4.13 -20.51 -9.82
N VAL A 281 3.81 -21.41 -10.74
CA VAL A 281 3.43 -22.80 -10.43
C VAL A 281 4.48 -23.49 -9.56
N ALA A 282 5.77 -23.27 -9.84
CA ALA A 282 6.88 -23.80 -9.04
C ALA A 282 6.95 -23.29 -7.60
N LYS A 283 6.30 -22.16 -7.27
CA LYS A 283 6.25 -21.57 -5.94
C LYS A 283 5.03 -22.04 -5.12
N LEU A 284 4.06 -22.65 -5.77
CA LEU A 284 2.85 -23.13 -5.10
C LEU A 284 3.17 -24.36 -4.25
N PRO A 285 2.45 -24.56 -3.13
CA PRO A 285 2.56 -25.80 -2.37
C PRO A 285 2.32 -27.01 -3.27
N GLN A 286 3.11 -28.06 -3.09
CA GLN A 286 2.82 -29.34 -3.73
C GLN A 286 1.56 -29.92 -3.07
N SER A 287 0.71 -30.60 -3.84
CA SER A 287 -0.53 -31.20 -3.34
C SER A 287 -0.21 -32.26 -2.27
N VAL A 288 -0.33 -31.85 -1.02
CA VAL A 288 -0.35 -32.75 0.12
C VAL A 288 -1.64 -32.49 0.87
N HIS A 289 -2.39 -33.55 1.13
CA HIS A 289 -3.66 -33.54 1.85
C HIS A 289 -3.69 -32.51 3.01
N SER A 290 -4.81 -31.86 3.19
CA SER A 290 -5.15 -30.69 4.01
C SER A 290 -4.74 -30.68 5.51
N SER A 291 -3.82 -31.53 5.96
CA SER A 291 -3.43 -31.65 7.38
C SER A 291 -2.00 -31.21 7.74
N GLN A 292 -1.17 -30.75 6.78
CA GLN A 292 0.24 -30.43 7.06
C GLN A 292 0.75 -29.06 6.59
N LEU A 293 -0.09 -28.03 6.53
CA LEU A 293 0.33 -26.68 6.10
C LEU A 293 1.02 -25.83 7.19
N THR A 294 1.48 -26.42 8.29
CA THR A 294 2.20 -25.69 9.36
C THR A 294 3.72 -25.88 9.36
N ALA A 295 4.26 -26.72 8.49
CA ALA A 295 5.69 -26.98 8.52
C ALA A 295 6.21 -27.27 7.12
N CYS A 296 6.70 -26.28 6.37
CA CYS A 296 7.81 -26.41 5.42
C CYS A 296 7.97 -25.13 4.56
N LEU A 297 8.64 -24.14 5.10
CA LEU A 297 9.54 -23.31 4.32
C LEU A 297 10.89 -23.37 5.05
N PRO A 298 11.96 -23.86 4.41
CA PRO A 298 13.26 -23.87 5.05
C PRO A 298 13.73 -22.42 5.21
N ALA A 299 14.01 -22.04 6.47
CA ALA A 299 14.78 -20.85 6.77
C ALA A 299 16.09 -20.92 5.97
N ARG A 300 16.29 -20.07 4.99
CA ARG A 300 17.60 -19.86 4.37
C ARG A 300 18.53 -19.37 5.47
N GLN A 301 19.34 -20.26 5.99
CA GLN A 301 20.51 -19.90 6.81
C GLN A 301 21.41 -19.02 5.95
N VAL A 302 21.45 -17.74 6.28
CA VAL A 302 22.46 -16.82 5.78
C VAL A 302 23.76 -17.18 6.48
N HIS A 303 24.56 -18.08 5.89
CA HIS A 303 25.94 -18.27 6.28
C HIS A 303 26.74 -17.00 5.97
N ARG A 304 26.84 -16.12 6.95
CA ARG A 304 27.87 -15.07 6.99
C ARG A 304 29.24 -15.74 7.14
N LYS A 305 29.92 -15.98 6.03
CA LYS A 305 31.36 -16.25 6.08
C LYS A 305 32.06 -15.00 6.61
N LYS A 306 32.47 -15.04 7.87
CA LYS A 306 33.48 -14.10 8.41
C LYS A 306 34.79 -14.35 7.67
N LYS A 307 35.22 -13.44 6.81
CA LYS A 307 36.58 -13.34 6.36
C LYS A 307 37.40 -12.71 7.49
N THR A 308 38.14 -13.51 8.21
CA THR A 308 39.22 -13.07 9.06
C THR A 308 40.32 -12.56 8.16
N VAL A 309 40.56 -11.26 8.17
CA VAL A 309 41.76 -10.65 7.59
C VAL A 309 42.78 -10.51 8.71
N ASN A 310 43.77 -11.40 8.70
CA ASN A 310 44.99 -11.21 9.48
C ASN A 310 45.73 -9.99 8.95
N ARG A 311 45.86 -8.96 9.76
CA ARG A 311 46.80 -7.87 9.55
C ARG A 311 48.00 -8.10 10.47
N GLU A 312 49.13 -8.42 9.88
CA GLU A 312 50.46 -8.24 10.50
C GLU A 312 50.84 -6.76 10.44
N PRO A 313 51.59 -6.26 11.44
CA PRO A 313 52.01 -4.86 11.49
C PRO A 313 53.26 -4.63 10.67
N LYS A 314 53.26 -3.63 9.80
CA LYS A 314 54.51 -3.07 9.23
C LYS A 314 54.71 -1.65 9.75
N THR A 315 55.89 -1.51 10.30
CA THR A 315 56.60 -0.35 10.86
C THR A 315 56.77 0.80 9.86
N ASN A 316 56.80 1.99 10.43
CA ASN A 316 57.27 3.30 9.99
C ASN A 316 58.22 3.37 8.80
N ASN A 317 58.04 4.31 7.91
CA ASN A 317 59.03 5.39 7.78
C ASN A 317 58.44 6.66 7.08
N SER A 318 58.96 7.73 7.59
CA SER A 318 58.82 9.14 7.29
C SER A 318 59.01 9.56 5.82
N ASP A 319 58.48 10.71 5.55
CA ASP A 319 59.03 11.87 4.81
C ASP A 319 58.36 12.29 3.50
N GLN A 320 57.91 13.49 3.62
CA GLN A 320 58.05 14.65 2.69
C GLN A 320 57.12 14.84 1.46
N LEU A 321 56.32 15.81 1.61
CA LEU A 321 56.36 17.12 0.87
C LEU A 321 55.78 17.22 -0.56
N LYS A 322 54.87 18.20 -0.66
CA LYS A 322 54.60 19.25 -1.68
C LYS A 322 53.68 18.96 -2.84
N LEU A 323 52.58 19.74 -2.79
CA LEU A 323 52.14 20.78 -3.76
C LEU A 323 52.16 20.41 -5.25
N VAL A 324 50.99 20.31 -5.86
CA VAL A 324 50.37 21.35 -6.69
C VAL A 324 48.89 21.11 -6.71
#